data_d1aa619e89db96cb0b4dabac74f017ae
#
_entry.id   d1aa619e89db96cb0b4dabac74f017ae
#
_cell.length_a   1.000
_cell.length_b   1.000
_cell.length_c   1.000
_cell.angle_alpha   90.00
_cell.angle_beta   90.00
_cell.angle_gamma   90.00
#
_symmetry.space_group_name_H-M   'P 1'
#
loop_
_entity.id
_entity.type
_entity.pdbx_description
1 polymer ?
#
loop_
_entity_poly.entity_id
_entity_poly.type
_entity_poly.pdbx_seq_one_letter_code
_entity_poly.pdbx_strand_id
1 'polypeptide(L)'
;GVVITDIDSFGPADLKKALFTTDDAIAEMGLRRDHVIEVPVTQMTKAALADSGLDNKSVLKCRNIFALGLVCWLFDRPLERALEHLKSKFARKPAVYEANAKVLRAGFDYGANIHASVPTYRIDTDDPRPGVYTDINGNTATAWGLIAASERSGRPLFLGSYPITPATDILHELAKRKDLGVKAVQMEDEIAGVCSAIGASFAGDLAVTST
;
A
#
# COMPACT_ATOMS: atom_id res chain seq x y z
N GLY A 1 -19.87 1.62 -2.35
CA GLY A 1 -18.71 0.76 -2.06
C GLY A 1 -18.99 -0.21 -0.92
N VAL A 2 -18.08 -1.14 -0.67
CA VAL A 2 -18.16 -2.10 0.44
C VAL A 2 -17.14 -1.72 1.51
N VAL A 3 -17.52 -1.85 2.76
CA VAL A 3 -16.64 -1.65 3.93
C VAL A 3 -16.38 -3.01 4.56
N ILE A 4 -15.13 -3.34 4.79
CA ILE A 4 -14.70 -4.52 5.55
C ILE A 4 -14.19 -4.05 6.90
N THR A 5 -14.75 -4.57 7.99
CA THR A 5 -14.36 -4.19 9.35
C THR A 5 -13.85 -5.39 10.13
N ASP A 6 -12.80 -5.19 10.93
CA ASP A 6 -12.37 -6.17 11.92
C ASP A 6 -13.16 -5.94 13.22
N ILE A 7 -14.17 -6.79 13.47
CA ILE A 7 -15.02 -6.66 14.66
C ILE A 7 -14.24 -6.79 15.97
N ASP A 8 -13.08 -7.43 15.96
CA ASP A 8 -12.20 -7.53 17.13
C ASP A 8 -11.62 -6.17 17.55
N SER A 9 -11.75 -5.14 16.68
CA SER A 9 -11.26 -3.76 16.91
C SER A 9 -12.37 -2.79 17.32
N PHE A 10 -13.58 -3.28 17.58
CA PHE A 10 -14.76 -2.48 17.98
C PHE A 10 -15.18 -2.77 19.42
N GLY A 11 -14.23 -3.02 20.32
CA GLY A 11 -14.51 -3.17 21.75
C GLY A 11 -14.92 -1.85 22.41
N PRO A 12 -15.56 -1.90 23.61
CA PRO A 12 -16.03 -0.69 24.30
C PRO A 12 -14.97 0.38 24.52
N ALA A 13 -13.72 -0.03 24.77
CA ALA A 13 -12.60 0.88 24.93
C ALA A 13 -12.22 1.58 23.62
N ASP A 14 -12.31 0.88 22.49
CA ASP A 14 -11.99 1.40 21.16
C ASP A 14 -13.08 2.37 20.70
N LEU A 15 -14.36 2.02 20.90
CA LEU A 15 -15.50 2.90 20.60
C LEU A 15 -15.41 4.20 21.39
N LYS A 16 -15.14 4.11 22.70
CA LYS A 16 -14.96 5.28 23.57
C LYS A 16 -13.80 6.16 23.12
N LYS A 17 -12.66 5.56 22.75
CA LYS A 17 -11.48 6.28 22.25
C LYS A 17 -11.77 6.98 20.91
N ALA A 18 -12.59 6.36 20.07
CA ALA A 18 -13.02 6.93 18.79
C ALA A 18 -14.20 7.90 18.91
N LEU A 19 -14.64 8.20 20.15
CA LEU A 19 -15.73 9.13 20.47
C LEU A 19 -17.11 8.69 19.97
N PHE A 20 -17.34 7.40 19.78
CA PHE A 20 -18.67 6.88 19.51
C PHE A 20 -19.56 7.00 20.75
N THR A 21 -20.83 7.35 20.53
CA THR A 21 -21.84 7.55 21.59
C THR A 21 -22.69 6.31 21.82
N THR A 22 -22.67 5.36 20.86
CA THR A 22 -23.39 4.09 20.92
C THR A 22 -22.45 2.91 20.75
N ASP A 23 -22.94 1.71 21.07
CA ASP A 23 -22.21 0.45 20.82
C ASP A 23 -22.30 0.02 19.35
N ASP A 24 -23.09 0.71 18.54
CA ASP A 24 -23.26 0.45 17.10
C ASP A 24 -22.58 1.54 16.25
N ALA A 25 -21.28 1.41 16.10
CA ALA A 25 -20.48 2.32 15.27
C ALA A 25 -20.92 2.35 13.80
N ILE A 26 -21.42 1.23 13.27
CA ILE A 26 -21.88 1.13 11.88
C ILE A 26 -23.10 2.01 11.66
N ALA A 27 -24.10 1.92 12.57
CA ALA A 27 -25.29 2.76 12.51
C ALA A 27 -24.95 4.24 12.76
N GLU A 28 -24.08 4.53 13.75
CA GLU A 28 -23.69 5.90 14.07
C GLU A 28 -22.94 6.59 12.93
N MET A 29 -22.15 5.84 12.14
CA MET A 29 -21.51 6.33 10.92
C MET A 29 -22.49 6.45 9.72
N GLY A 30 -23.74 6.05 9.86
CA GLY A 30 -24.72 6.07 8.77
C GLY A 30 -24.43 5.07 7.66
N LEU A 31 -23.65 4.01 7.94
CA LEU A 31 -23.33 2.99 6.96
C LEU A 31 -24.47 1.99 6.79
N ARG A 32 -24.75 1.63 5.56
CA ARG A 32 -25.74 0.58 5.25
C ARG A 32 -25.14 -0.78 5.57
N ARG A 33 -25.82 -1.57 6.40
CA ARG A 33 -25.33 -2.88 6.84
C ARG A 33 -25.16 -3.89 5.69
N ASP A 34 -25.96 -3.77 4.64
CA ASP A 34 -25.82 -4.59 3.42
C ASP A 34 -24.55 -4.27 2.61
N HIS A 35 -23.84 -3.21 2.96
CA HIS A 35 -22.55 -2.83 2.38
C HIS A 35 -21.38 -3.03 3.36
N VAL A 36 -21.62 -3.64 4.52
CA VAL A 36 -20.58 -3.88 5.53
C VAL A 36 -20.34 -5.37 5.70
N ILE A 37 -19.10 -5.78 5.58
CA ILE A 37 -18.65 -7.14 5.88
C ILE A 37 -17.92 -7.08 7.23
N GLU A 38 -18.59 -7.57 8.26
CA GLU A 38 -18.05 -7.67 9.61
C GLU A 38 -17.32 -8.99 9.78
N VAL A 39 -16.02 -8.94 10.08
CA VAL A 39 -15.14 -10.11 10.11
C VAL A 39 -14.27 -10.09 11.36
N PRO A 40 -14.16 -11.18 12.13
CA PRO A 40 -13.22 -11.29 13.24
C PRO A 40 -11.79 -11.58 12.72
N VAL A 41 -11.20 -10.61 12.01
CA VAL A 41 -9.92 -10.77 11.29
C VAL A 41 -8.81 -11.23 12.21
N THR A 42 -8.71 -10.63 13.39
CA THR A 42 -7.68 -10.97 14.37
C THR A 42 -7.85 -12.40 14.89
N GLN A 43 -9.07 -12.79 15.25
CA GLN A 43 -9.39 -14.13 15.75
C GLN A 43 -9.14 -15.20 14.67
N MET A 44 -9.63 -14.96 13.46
CA MET A 44 -9.43 -15.89 12.33
C MET A 44 -7.96 -16.04 11.93
N THR A 45 -7.19 -14.95 11.99
CA THR A 45 -5.73 -15.01 11.76
C THR A 45 -5.04 -15.87 12.81
N LYS A 46 -5.40 -15.72 14.10
CA LYS A 46 -4.86 -16.54 15.19
C LYS A 46 -5.24 -18.00 15.01
N ALA A 47 -6.49 -18.30 14.68
CA ALA A 47 -6.95 -19.66 14.42
C ALA A 47 -6.21 -20.32 13.26
N ALA A 48 -6.03 -19.59 12.15
CA ALA A 48 -5.28 -20.09 10.99
C ALA A 48 -3.82 -20.43 11.32
N LEU A 49 -3.20 -19.77 12.29
CA LEU A 49 -1.80 -19.92 12.66
C LEU A 49 -1.58 -20.62 14.01
N ALA A 50 -2.61 -21.26 14.60
CA ALA A 50 -2.52 -21.89 15.90
C ALA A 50 -1.34 -22.89 16.00
N ASP A 51 -1.08 -23.65 14.93
CA ASP A 51 -0.03 -24.68 14.88
C ASP A 51 1.27 -24.19 14.22
N SER A 52 1.42 -22.87 13.99
CA SER A 52 2.58 -22.33 13.25
C SER A 52 3.86 -22.21 14.07
N GLY A 53 3.77 -22.32 15.39
CA GLY A 53 4.90 -22.07 16.30
C GLY A 53 5.39 -20.60 16.34
N LEU A 54 4.68 -19.69 15.69
CA LEU A 54 5.02 -18.24 15.70
C LEU A 54 4.54 -17.59 17.00
N ASP A 55 5.31 -16.59 17.45
CA ASP A 55 4.91 -15.74 18.57
C ASP A 55 3.69 -14.87 18.22
N ASN A 56 2.93 -14.46 19.22
CA ASN A 56 1.69 -13.69 19.05
C ASN A 56 1.90 -12.39 18.25
N LYS A 57 3.05 -11.72 18.42
CA LYS A 57 3.38 -10.49 17.68
C LYS A 57 3.55 -10.76 16.18
N SER A 58 4.18 -11.87 15.83
CA SER A 58 4.36 -12.29 14.43
C SER A 58 3.04 -12.73 13.80
N VAL A 59 2.19 -13.45 14.55
CA VAL A 59 0.84 -13.81 14.12
C VAL A 59 0.02 -12.56 13.81
N LEU A 60 0.01 -11.57 14.69
CA LEU A 60 -0.76 -10.34 14.49
C LEU A 60 -0.30 -9.50 13.28
N LYS A 61 0.95 -9.62 12.85
CA LYS A 61 1.44 -8.99 11.62
C LYS A 61 0.82 -9.57 10.34
N CYS A 62 0.28 -10.79 10.42
CA CYS A 62 -0.35 -11.45 9.28
C CYS A 62 -1.81 -11.02 9.04
N ARG A 63 -2.44 -10.22 9.93
CA ARG A 63 -3.85 -9.79 9.81
C ARG A 63 -4.20 -9.16 8.46
N ASN A 64 -3.32 -8.28 7.98
CA ASN A 64 -3.54 -7.61 6.69
C ASN A 64 -3.56 -8.59 5.52
N ILE A 65 -2.88 -9.74 5.65
CA ILE A 65 -2.88 -10.78 4.62
C ILE A 65 -4.18 -11.58 4.64
N PHE A 66 -4.81 -11.74 5.81
CA PHE A 66 -6.17 -12.29 5.89
C PHE A 66 -7.16 -11.37 5.15
N ALA A 67 -7.12 -10.07 5.45
CA ALA A 67 -7.95 -9.09 4.78
C ALA A 67 -7.70 -9.07 3.26
N LEU A 68 -6.45 -9.21 2.81
CA LEU A 68 -6.12 -9.33 1.39
C LEU A 68 -6.77 -10.56 0.76
N GLY A 69 -6.78 -11.71 1.44
CA GLY A 69 -7.46 -12.92 0.97
C GLY A 69 -8.96 -12.69 0.77
N LEU A 70 -9.61 -12.03 1.73
CA LEU A 70 -11.01 -11.67 1.65
C LEU A 70 -11.30 -10.68 0.49
N VAL A 71 -10.42 -9.70 0.27
CA VAL A 71 -10.51 -8.78 -0.86
C VAL A 71 -10.33 -9.52 -2.19
N CYS A 72 -9.42 -10.49 -2.27
CA CYS A 72 -9.27 -11.32 -3.47
C CYS A 72 -10.56 -12.08 -3.79
N TRP A 73 -11.22 -12.67 -2.79
CA TRP A 73 -12.52 -13.29 -2.97
C TRP A 73 -13.58 -12.27 -3.43
N LEU A 74 -13.67 -11.11 -2.77
CA LEU A 74 -14.67 -10.09 -3.07
C LEU A 74 -14.60 -9.59 -4.53
N PHE A 75 -13.39 -9.52 -5.08
CA PHE A 75 -13.12 -9.05 -6.45
C PHE A 75 -12.82 -10.16 -7.45
N ASP A 76 -13.14 -11.40 -7.12
CA ASP A 76 -12.88 -12.58 -7.97
C ASP A 76 -11.43 -12.60 -8.51
N ARG A 77 -10.48 -12.36 -7.61
CA ARG A 77 -9.04 -12.33 -7.96
C ARG A 77 -8.36 -13.64 -7.59
N PRO A 78 -7.63 -14.26 -8.52
CA PRO A 78 -6.86 -15.47 -8.24
C PRO A 78 -5.74 -15.18 -7.23
N LEU A 79 -5.48 -16.14 -6.34
CA LEU A 79 -4.48 -15.98 -5.27
C LEU A 79 -3.03 -16.13 -5.75
N GLU A 80 -2.82 -16.70 -6.94
CA GLU A 80 -1.50 -17.09 -7.46
C GLU A 80 -0.52 -15.91 -7.47
N ARG A 81 -0.95 -14.76 -8.00
CA ARG A 81 -0.11 -13.54 -8.04
C ARG A 81 0.26 -13.03 -6.67
N ALA A 82 -0.69 -13.06 -5.72
CA ALA A 82 -0.43 -12.66 -4.34
C ALA A 82 0.55 -13.64 -3.66
N LEU A 83 0.41 -14.93 -3.90
CA LEU A 83 1.32 -15.96 -3.39
C LEU A 83 2.72 -15.83 -3.98
N GLU A 84 2.85 -15.57 -5.28
CA GLU A 84 4.14 -15.33 -5.94
C GLU A 84 4.84 -14.09 -5.36
N HIS A 85 4.10 -13.00 -5.18
CA HIS A 85 4.62 -11.79 -4.55
C HIS A 85 5.10 -12.05 -3.11
N LEU A 86 4.31 -12.76 -2.30
CA LEU A 86 4.69 -13.12 -0.93
C LEU A 86 5.93 -14.02 -0.93
N LYS A 87 6.03 -14.98 -1.85
CA LYS A 87 7.19 -15.86 -2.00
C LYS A 87 8.46 -15.07 -2.32
N SER A 88 8.38 -14.15 -3.26
CA SER A 88 9.49 -13.25 -3.61
C SER A 88 9.89 -12.36 -2.43
N LYS A 89 8.92 -11.70 -1.80
CA LYS A 89 9.13 -10.79 -0.67
C LYS A 89 9.76 -11.48 0.54
N PHE A 90 9.38 -12.70 0.83
CA PHE A 90 9.84 -13.47 1.98
C PHE A 90 10.79 -14.61 1.61
N ALA A 91 11.46 -14.54 0.44
CA ALA A 91 12.38 -15.57 -0.04
C ALA A 91 13.45 -16.00 1.00
N ARG A 92 13.91 -15.04 1.83
CA ARG A 92 14.90 -15.31 2.89
C ARG A 92 14.27 -15.74 4.24
N LYS A 93 12.95 -15.87 4.32
CA LYS A 93 12.21 -16.21 5.55
C LYS A 93 11.06 -17.18 5.23
N PRO A 94 11.36 -18.45 4.90
CA PRO A 94 10.34 -19.41 4.45
C PRO A 94 9.18 -19.58 5.43
N ALA A 95 9.43 -19.65 6.72
CA ALA A 95 8.38 -19.78 7.74
C ALA A 95 7.40 -18.59 7.73
N VAL A 96 7.89 -17.38 7.45
CA VAL A 96 7.03 -16.19 7.31
C VAL A 96 6.20 -16.26 6.03
N TYR A 97 6.79 -16.77 4.94
CA TYR A 97 6.04 -17.01 3.70
C TYR A 97 4.91 -18.01 3.93
N GLU A 98 5.20 -19.17 4.51
CA GLU A 98 4.18 -20.21 4.75
C GLU A 98 3.04 -19.71 5.64
N ALA A 99 3.35 -18.97 6.71
CA ALA A 99 2.35 -18.37 7.57
C ALA A 99 1.44 -17.38 6.79
N ASN A 100 2.04 -16.50 6.00
CA ASN A 100 1.27 -15.54 5.20
C ASN A 100 0.45 -16.23 4.10
N ALA A 101 0.99 -17.26 3.45
CA ALA A 101 0.28 -18.03 2.43
C ALA A 101 -0.93 -18.76 3.03
N LYS A 102 -0.78 -19.34 4.22
CA LYS A 102 -1.87 -20.00 4.96
C LYS A 102 -2.99 -19.00 5.31
N VAL A 103 -2.60 -17.84 5.83
CA VAL A 103 -3.54 -16.77 6.22
C VAL A 103 -4.24 -16.15 5.01
N LEU A 104 -3.54 -15.99 3.88
CA LEU A 104 -4.14 -15.50 2.63
C LEU A 104 -5.28 -16.41 2.16
N ARG A 105 -5.01 -17.73 2.14
CA ARG A 105 -6.03 -18.74 1.77
C ARG A 105 -7.19 -18.72 2.77
N ALA A 106 -6.90 -18.67 4.07
CA ALA A 106 -7.93 -18.62 5.10
C ALA A 106 -8.87 -17.41 4.94
N GLY A 107 -8.35 -16.25 4.56
CA GLY A 107 -9.16 -15.07 4.26
C GLY A 107 -10.04 -15.23 3.03
N PHE A 108 -9.53 -15.84 1.97
CA PHE A 108 -10.28 -16.13 0.76
C PHE A 108 -11.41 -17.14 1.03
N ASP A 109 -11.08 -18.25 1.70
CA ASP A 109 -12.03 -19.31 2.05
C ASP A 109 -13.10 -18.79 3.01
N TYR A 110 -12.73 -17.90 3.93
CA TYR A 110 -13.71 -17.25 4.81
C TYR A 110 -14.73 -16.48 3.98
N GLY A 111 -14.30 -15.66 3.02
CA GLY A 111 -15.19 -14.94 2.11
C GLY A 111 -16.14 -15.88 1.36
N ALA A 112 -15.63 -16.98 0.83
CA ALA A 112 -16.42 -17.97 0.11
C ALA A 112 -17.48 -18.68 1.00
N ASN A 113 -17.20 -18.82 2.30
CA ASN A 113 -18.05 -19.57 3.23
C ASN A 113 -19.09 -18.72 3.97
N ILE A 114 -18.88 -17.41 4.14
CA ILE A 114 -19.82 -16.56 4.90
C ILE A 114 -21.10 -16.24 4.14
N HIS A 115 -21.21 -16.61 2.86
CA HIS A 115 -22.35 -16.25 2.03
C HIS A 115 -22.80 -14.81 2.23
N ALA A 116 -21.83 -13.89 2.24
CA ALA A 116 -22.09 -12.48 2.50
C ALA A 116 -23.19 -12.00 1.54
N SER A 117 -24.15 -11.27 2.06
CA SER A 117 -25.20 -10.63 1.26
C SER A 117 -24.63 -9.55 0.31
N VAL A 118 -23.34 -9.36 0.34
CA VAL A 118 -22.59 -8.41 -0.48
C VAL A 118 -22.28 -9.07 -1.82
N PRO A 119 -22.64 -8.43 -2.93
CA PRO A 119 -22.28 -8.94 -4.25
C PRO A 119 -20.75 -8.97 -4.42
N THR A 120 -20.24 -10.04 -4.99
CA THR A 120 -18.85 -10.08 -5.49
C THR A 120 -18.72 -9.19 -6.72
N TYR A 121 -17.56 -8.60 -6.87
CA TYR A 121 -17.23 -7.73 -8.00
C TYR A 121 -16.30 -8.44 -8.95
N ARG A 122 -16.55 -8.30 -10.24
CA ARG A 122 -15.61 -8.72 -11.26
C ARG A 122 -15.08 -7.49 -11.97
N ILE A 123 -13.78 -7.38 -12.06
CA ILE A 123 -13.11 -6.36 -12.86
C ILE A 123 -12.67 -7.05 -14.14
N ASP A 124 -13.44 -6.83 -15.20
CA ASP A 124 -13.04 -7.29 -16.53
C ASP A 124 -11.86 -6.45 -17.01
N THR A 125 -10.89 -7.12 -17.62
CA THR A 125 -9.78 -6.45 -18.29
C THR A 125 -10.13 -6.35 -19.76
N ASP A 126 -10.10 -5.14 -20.31
CA ASP A 126 -10.08 -4.98 -21.76
C ASP A 126 -8.84 -5.70 -22.31
N ASP A 127 -8.94 -6.20 -23.52
CA ASP A 127 -7.83 -6.86 -24.19
C ASP A 127 -6.69 -5.83 -24.37
N PRO A 128 -5.59 -5.93 -23.63
CA PRO A 128 -4.54 -4.93 -23.70
C PRO A 128 -3.89 -5.02 -25.08
N ARG A 129 -3.59 -3.87 -25.68
CA ARG A 129 -2.78 -3.86 -26.91
C ARG A 129 -1.50 -4.66 -26.66
N PRO A 130 -1.03 -5.49 -27.62
CA PRO A 130 0.22 -6.20 -27.46
C PRO A 130 1.37 -5.24 -27.14
N GLY A 131 2.14 -5.53 -26.09
CA GLY A 131 3.21 -4.65 -25.66
C GLY A 131 3.85 -5.09 -24.33
N VAL A 132 4.92 -4.42 -23.96
CA VAL A 132 5.55 -4.55 -22.65
C VAL A 132 4.98 -3.47 -21.75
N TYR A 133 4.42 -3.86 -20.62
CA TYR A 133 3.81 -2.97 -19.65
C TYR A 133 4.57 -3.05 -18.32
N THR A 134 4.63 -1.92 -17.63
CA THR A 134 5.24 -1.81 -16.31
C THR A 134 4.28 -1.09 -15.38
N ASP A 135 4.07 -1.64 -14.21
CA ASP A 135 3.34 -0.95 -13.15
C ASP A 135 4.17 0.24 -12.65
N ILE A 136 3.60 1.43 -12.73
CA ILE A 136 4.25 2.66 -12.32
C ILE A 136 3.27 3.55 -11.55
N ASN A 137 3.71 4.13 -10.44
CA ASN A 137 2.96 5.16 -9.74
C ASN A 137 3.37 6.56 -10.23
N GLY A 138 2.54 7.59 -9.87
CA GLY A 138 2.76 8.95 -10.31
C GLY A 138 4.11 9.53 -9.90
N ASN A 139 4.57 9.27 -8.67
CA ASN A 139 5.85 9.77 -8.18
C ASN A 139 7.05 9.20 -8.95
N THR A 140 7.03 7.90 -9.23
CA THR A 140 8.05 7.25 -10.07
C THR A 140 8.01 7.79 -11.50
N ALA A 141 6.82 7.97 -12.08
CA ALA A 141 6.67 8.55 -13.41
C ALA A 141 7.21 9.99 -13.46
N THR A 142 6.95 10.81 -12.44
CA THR A 142 7.49 12.15 -12.30
C THR A 142 9.01 12.13 -12.22
N ALA A 143 9.59 11.29 -11.38
CA ALA A 143 11.03 11.16 -11.26
C ALA A 143 11.70 10.78 -12.61
N TRP A 144 11.14 9.81 -13.32
CA TRP A 144 11.65 9.39 -14.62
C TRP A 144 11.48 10.46 -15.71
N GLY A 145 10.34 11.19 -15.65
CA GLY A 145 10.12 12.34 -16.54
C GLY A 145 11.14 13.45 -16.35
N LEU A 146 11.52 13.75 -15.10
CA LEU A 146 12.56 14.72 -14.77
C LEU A 146 13.95 14.28 -15.26
N ILE A 147 14.29 13.00 -15.12
CA ILE A 147 15.54 12.44 -15.66
C ILE A 147 15.56 12.58 -17.19
N ALA A 148 14.47 12.19 -17.85
CA ALA A 148 14.37 12.32 -19.30
C ALA A 148 14.45 13.79 -19.78
N ALA A 149 13.88 14.73 -19.03
CA ALA A 149 14.00 16.15 -19.31
C ALA A 149 15.43 16.67 -19.15
N SER A 150 16.15 16.20 -18.13
CA SER A 150 17.58 16.49 -17.92
C SER A 150 18.41 16.01 -19.11
N GLU A 151 18.25 14.76 -19.52
CA GLU A 151 18.98 14.20 -20.67
C GLU A 151 18.68 14.96 -21.97
N ARG A 152 17.41 15.25 -22.24
CA ARG A 152 17.01 15.97 -23.46
C ARG A 152 17.47 17.42 -23.51
N SER A 153 17.54 18.08 -22.35
CA SER A 153 18.00 19.48 -22.26
C SER A 153 19.52 19.60 -22.18
N GLY A 154 20.22 18.53 -21.88
CA GLY A 154 21.66 18.52 -21.59
C GLY A 154 22.02 19.25 -20.29
N ARG A 155 21.06 19.49 -19.41
CA ARG A 155 21.27 20.18 -18.12
C ARG A 155 21.29 19.16 -16.97
N PRO A 156 22.24 19.27 -16.02
CA PRO A 156 22.22 18.44 -14.82
C PRO A 156 20.91 18.61 -14.04
N LEU A 157 20.36 17.52 -13.50
CA LEU A 157 19.16 17.56 -12.71
C LEU A 157 19.50 17.82 -11.23
N PHE A 158 18.89 18.86 -10.66
CA PHE A 158 18.94 19.17 -9.23
C PHE A 158 17.54 19.09 -8.61
N LEU A 159 17.40 18.33 -7.52
CA LEU A 159 16.23 18.33 -6.67
C LEU A 159 16.61 18.79 -5.27
N GLY A 160 16.05 19.91 -4.82
CA GLY A 160 16.06 20.33 -3.41
C GLY A 160 14.68 20.09 -2.82
N SER A 161 14.54 19.18 -1.85
CA SER A 161 13.24 18.77 -1.35
C SER A 161 13.25 18.51 0.15
N TYR A 162 12.16 18.90 0.81
CA TYR A 162 11.87 18.49 2.17
C TYR A 162 10.98 17.23 2.15
N PRO A 163 11.29 16.20 2.96
CA PRO A 163 10.51 14.97 2.97
C PRO A 163 9.10 15.18 3.51
N ILE A 164 8.11 14.96 2.66
CA ILE A 164 6.69 14.95 3.03
C ILE A 164 5.94 13.89 2.23
N THR A 165 5.07 13.16 2.89
CA THR A 165 4.22 12.15 2.24
C THR A 165 3.08 12.85 1.47
N PRO A 166 2.83 12.49 0.18
CA PRO A 166 3.45 11.40 -0.57
C PRO A 166 4.68 11.79 -1.43
N ALA A 167 5.10 13.06 -1.46
CA ALA A 167 6.12 13.56 -2.39
C ALA A 167 7.54 13.01 -2.14
N THR A 168 7.82 12.53 -0.93
CA THR A 168 9.12 11.92 -0.56
C THR A 168 9.57 10.81 -1.49
N ASP A 169 8.65 10.08 -2.12
CA ASP A 169 9.00 9.01 -3.04
C ASP A 169 9.73 9.53 -4.29
N ILE A 170 9.46 10.77 -4.73
CA ILE A 170 10.21 11.43 -5.82
C ILE A 170 11.66 11.63 -5.41
N LEU A 171 11.88 12.17 -4.19
CA LEU A 171 13.23 12.34 -3.63
C LEU A 171 13.97 11.00 -3.55
N HIS A 172 13.32 9.97 -3.02
CA HIS A 172 13.93 8.63 -2.90
C HIS A 172 14.25 8.02 -4.26
N GLU A 173 13.39 8.20 -5.26
CA GLU A 173 13.61 7.65 -6.59
C GLU A 173 14.78 8.35 -7.29
N LEU A 174 14.84 9.67 -7.23
CA LEU A 174 15.93 10.46 -7.81
C LEU A 174 17.26 10.24 -7.09
N ALA A 175 17.26 10.09 -5.78
CA ALA A 175 18.47 9.84 -4.99
C ALA A 175 19.18 8.52 -5.35
N LYS A 176 18.47 7.55 -5.92
CA LYS A 176 19.04 6.29 -6.42
C LYS A 176 19.83 6.47 -7.72
N ARG A 177 19.61 7.57 -8.45
CA ARG A 177 20.09 7.76 -9.82
C ARG A 177 21.30 8.70 -9.90
N LYS A 178 22.23 8.54 -8.96
CA LYS A 178 23.54 9.22 -9.00
C LYS A 178 24.37 8.86 -10.23
N ASP A 179 24.15 7.67 -10.77
CA ASP A 179 24.72 7.17 -12.03
C ASP A 179 24.39 8.05 -13.23
N LEU A 180 23.26 8.77 -13.19
CA LEU A 180 22.81 9.72 -14.22
C LEU A 180 23.14 11.19 -13.87
N GLY A 181 24.02 11.44 -12.92
CA GLY A 181 24.40 12.80 -12.51
C GLY A 181 23.33 13.56 -11.74
N VAL A 182 22.28 12.89 -11.25
CA VAL A 182 21.22 13.52 -10.47
C VAL A 182 21.72 13.98 -9.10
N LYS A 183 21.50 15.26 -8.80
CA LYS A 183 21.80 15.89 -7.50
C LYS A 183 20.51 16.00 -6.69
N ALA A 184 20.17 14.98 -5.92
CA ALA A 184 19.02 14.99 -5.03
C ALA A 184 19.48 15.32 -3.61
N VAL A 185 19.01 16.43 -3.04
CA VAL A 185 19.41 16.97 -1.74
C VAL A 185 18.18 17.14 -0.85
N GLN A 186 18.24 16.52 0.33
CA GLN A 186 17.23 16.72 1.35
C GLN A 186 17.51 18.01 2.11
N MET A 187 16.50 18.87 2.21
CA MET A 187 16.54 20.14 2.92
C MET A 187 15.83 20.03 4.27
N GLU A 188 16.00 21.05 5.11
CA GLU A 188 15.42 21.08 6.46
C GLU A 188 13.94 21.50 6.48
N ASP A 189 13.51 22.28 5.46
CA ASP A 189 12.13 22.72 5.26
C ASP A 189 11.86 23.04 3.77
N GLU A 190 10.62 23.41 3.46
CA GLU A 190 10.17 23.72 2.10
C GLU A 190 10.83 25.02 1.57
N ILE A 191 11.08 25.99 2.44
CA ILE A 191 11.73 27.26 2.06
C ILE A 191 13.16 27.00 1.61
N ALA A 192 13.92 26.20 2.37
CA ALA A 192 15.25 25.78 2.01
C ALA A 192 15.24 24.97 0.70
N GLY A 193 14.22 24.09 0.50
CA GLY A 193 14.02 23.35 -0.73
C GLY A 193 13.90 24.25 -1.95
N VAL A 194 12.98 25.19 -1.91
CA VAL A 194 12.74 26.14 -3.00
C VAL A 194 13.95 27.07 -3.24
N CYS A 195 14.54 27.60 -2.18
CA CYS A 195 15.70 28.49 -2.31
C CYS A 195 16.90 27.79 -2.93
N SER A 196 17.15 26.54 -2.56
CA SER A 196 18.23 25.76 -3.15
C SER A 196 17.99 25.44 -4.64
N ALA A 197 16.74 25.15 -5.00
CA ALA A 197 16.37 24.93 -6.42
C ALA A 197 16.55 26.22 -7.25
N ILE A 198 16.19 27.40 -6.72
CA ILE A 198 16.44 28.70 -7.38
C ILE A 198 17.95 28.89 -7.59
N GLY A 199 18.77 28.64 -6.55
CA GLY A 199 20.22 28.76 -6.67
C GLY A 199 20.83 27.81 -7.71
N ALA A 200 20.38 26.56 -7.73
CA ALA A 200 20.81 25.57 -8.73
C ALA A 200 20.39 25.98 -10.15
N SER A 201 19.19 26.56 -10.30
CA SER A 201 18.72 27.08 -11.59
C SER A 201 19.61 28.24 -12.10
N PHE A 202 20.04 29.15 -11.22
CA PHE A 202 21.01 30.18 -11.56
C PHE A 202 22.36 29.60 -11.99
N ALA A 203 22.78 28.47 -11.44
CA ALA A 203 23.99 27.76 -11.84
C ALA A 203 23.86 26.99 -13.17
N GLY A 204 22.66 26.96 -13.76
CA GLY A 204 22.40 26.34 -15.06
C GLY A 204 21.78 24.94 -14.98
N ASP A 205 21.54 24.39 -13.80
CA ASP A 205 20.89 23.08 -13.62
C ASP A 205 19.40 23.14 -14.01
N LEU A 206 18.84 22.00 -14.41
CA LEU A 206 17.40 21.79 -14.42
C LEU A 206 16.98 21.56 -12.97
N ALA A 207 16.51 22.60 -12.31
CA ALA A 207 16.25 22.56 -10.88
C ALA A 207 14.76 22.40 -10.58
N VAL A 208 14.46 21.55 -9.60
CA VAL A 208 13.10 21.27 -9.12
C VAL A 208 13.06 21.19 -7.61
N THR A 209 11.90 21.43 -7.06
CA THR A 209 11.54 21.12 -5.68
C THR A 209 10.25 20.30 -5.67
N SER A 210 10.06 19.47 -4.66
CA SER A 210 8.83 18.71 -4.43
C SER A 210 8.43 18.79 -2.97
N THR A 211 7.16 19.04 -2.72
CA THR A 211 6.58 19.14 -1.40
C THR A 211 5.10 18.74 -1.44
#